data_82e044fa34f465494ab999ad529a2da4
#
_entry.id   82e044fa34f465494ab999ad529a2da4
#
_cell.length_a   1.000
_cell.length_b   1.000
_cell.length_c   1.000
_cell.angle_alpha   90.00
_cell.angle_beta   90.00
_cell.angle_gamma   90.00
#
_symmetry.space_group_name_H-M   'P 1'
#
loop_
_entity.id
_entity.type
_entity.pdbx_description
1 polymer ?
#
loop_
_entity_poly.entity_id
_entity_poly.type
_entity_poly.pdbx_seq_one_letter_code
_entity_poly.pdbx_strand_id
1 'polypeptide(L)'
;LAVFLAAAAMVGLTFGQLEAADKYTLRIGTSQTDQAFITRAYMTLADRLMEKSGGRLEVKVFPAGQLGGDEDILEQAIQGAPVAVNTDAGRTSAYVKETGILMMAYFADNYDECLKVTQTETFKKWEQDLATKHGIRVLAFNFYDGPRHFMTNKPINTPADLKGQRIRTIGSEVCVESIAAMGATPVSMSWGEVYNGIQSKALDGCEAQNTSTYPSKIYEVAKYQSKTGHFQLMQALLCGEVWFQSLPQDLQQLLLDTAREVGAETAAQLVAASEESEKAMVEAGLTVIEPDTTPFKEAVKPAYDKLGFTALREQLYKEIGKTK
;
A
#
# COMPACT_ATOMS: atom_id res chain seq x y z
N LEU A 1 -76.87 -22.96 -42.88
CA LEU A 1 -76.31 -22.14 -41.77
C LEU A 1 -75.06 -22.74 -41.24
N ALA A 2 -73.90 -22.26 -41.68
CA ALA A 2 -72.61 -22.71 -41.26
C ALA A 2 -71.99 -21.66 -40.30
N VAL A 3 -71.64 -22.06 -39.06
CA VAL A 3 -70.96 -21.23 -38.08
C VAL A 3 -69.49 -21.58 -38.13
N PHE A 4 -68.65 -20.63 -38.54
CA PHE A 4 -67.19 -20.73 -38.47
C PHE A 4 -66.75 -20.25 -37.07
N LEU A 5 -66.17 -21.13 -36.28
CA LEU A 5 -65.40 -20.78 -35.07
C LEU A 5 -63.94 -20.51 -35.49
N ALA A 6 -63.53 -19.28 -35.32
CA ALA A 6 -62.12 -18.91 -35.44
C ALA A 6 -61.42 -19.05 -34.07
N ALA A 7 -60.50 -19.98 -33.98
CA ALA A 7 -59.65 -20.15 -32.79
C ALA A 7 -58.48 -19.13 -32.92
N ALA A 8 -58.45 -18.10 -32.06
CA ALA A 8 -57.32 -17.22 -31.93
C ALA A 8 -56.28 -17.85 -30.98
N ALA A 9 -55.13 -18.29 -31.53
CA ALA A 9 -53.97 -18.71 -30.73
C ALA A 9 -53.26 -17.46 -30.18
N MET A 10 -53.42 -17.19 -28.86
CA MET A 10 -52.60 -16.22 -28.15
C MET A 10 -51.18 -16.83 -27.93
N VAL A 11 -50.23 -16.38 -28.69
CA VAL A 11 -48.83 -16.61 -28.42
C VAL A 11 -48.41 -15.66 -27.29
N GLY A 12 -48.34 -16.16 -26.06
CA GLY A 12 -47.82 -15.44 -24.92
C GLY A 12 -46.33 -15.20 -25.08
N LEU A 13 -45.93 -14.01 -25.51
CA LEU A 13 -44.57 -13.53 -25.38
C LEU A 13 -44.30 -13.27 -23.88
N THR A 14 -43.66 -14.20 -23.19
CA THR A 14 -43.07 -13.96 -21.88
C THR A 14 -41.85 -13.05 -22.12
N PHE A 15 -42.06 -11.75 -21.97
CA PHE A 15 -40.97 -10.82 -21.74
C PHE A 15 -40.35 -11.22 -20.37
N GLY A 16 -39.22 -11.95 -20.41
CA GLY A 16 -38.37 -12.11 -19.25
C GLY A 16 -37.98 -10.68 -18.82
N GLN A 17 -38.45 -10.24 -17.65
CA GLN A 17 -37.88 -9.08 -17.00
C GLN A 17 -36.39 -9.38 -16.82
N LEU A 18 -35.53 -8.68 -17.58
CA LEU A 18 -34.13 -8.54 -17.18
C LEU A 18 -34.17 -7.79 -15.84
N GLU A 19 -34.08 -8.52 -14.73
CA GLU A 19 -33.77 -7.90 -13.46
C GLU A 19 -32.48 -7.13 -13.66
N ALA A 20 -32.54 -5.80 -13.46
CA ALA A 20 -31.36 -4.97 -13.47
C ALA A 20 -30.42 -5.54 -12.37
N ALA A 21 -29.29 -6.07 -12.77
CA ALA A 21 -28.33 -6.63 -11.82
C ALA A 21 -27.95 -5.56 -10.78
N ASP A 22 -27.99 -5.91 -9.50
CA ASP A 22 -27.63 -5.01 -8.43
C ASP A 22 -26.26 -4.40 -8.67
N LYS A 23 -26.17 -3.08 -8.51
CA LYS A 23 -24.93 -2.32 -8.67
C LYS A 23 -24.33 -2.02 -7.32
N TYR A 24 -23.05 -2.27 -7.22
CA TYR A 24 -22.23 -1.99 -6.04
C TYR A 24 -21.17 -0.95 -6.40
N THR A 25 -20.80 -0.11 -5.45
CA THR A 25 -19.76 0.91 -5.64
C THR A 25 -18.59 0.67 -4.71
N LEU A 26 -17.38 1.01 -5.17
CA LEU A 26 -16.18 1.05 -4.35
C LEU A 26 -15.38 2.30 -4.71
N ARG A 27 -14.97 3.07 -3.71
CA ARG A 27 -14.10 4.23 -3.86
C ARG A 27 -12.73 3.90 -3.27
N ILE A 28 -11.69 3.86 -4.09
CA ILE A 28 -10.32 3.59 -3.64
C ILE A 28 -9.66 4.94 -3.38
N GLY A 29 -9.27 5.21 -2.14
CA GLY A 29 -8.55 6.41 -1.75
C GLY A 29 -7.05 6.16 -1.56
N THR A 30 -6.24 7.15 -1.91
CA THR A 30 -4.79 7.17 -1.68
C THR A 30 -4.28 8.59 -1.48
N SER A 31 -3.30 8.75 -0.60
CA SER A 31 -2.57 10.01 -0.40
C SER A 31 -1.57 10.32 -1.53
N GLN A 32 -1.30 9.35 -2.41
CA GLN A 32 -0.41 9.50 -3.56
C GLN A 32 -1.06 10.30 -4.69
N THR A 33 -0.25 10.97 -5.50
CA THR A 33 -0.74 11.70 -6.68
C THR A 33 -1.31 10.75 -7.74
N ASP A 34 -2.06 11.26 -8.71
CA ASP A 34 -2.57 10.48 -9.85
C ASP A 34 -1.44 9.96 -10.77
N GLN A 35 -0.27 10.61 -10.76
CA GLN A 35 0.90 10.21 -11.53
C GLN A 35 1.74 9.13 -10.82
N ALA A 36 1.49 8.87 -9.53
CA ALA A 36 2.22 7.86 -8.79
C ALA A 36 1.98 6.46 -9.37
N PHE A 37 3.05 5.66 -9.42
CA PHE A 37 3.02 4.31 -9.98
C PHE A 37 1.93 3.44 -9.36
N ILE A 38 1.83 3.45 -8.03
CA ILE A 38 0.83 2.67 -7.30
C ILE A 38 -0.60 3.14 -7.57
N THR A 39 -0.82 4.45 -7.76
CA THR A 39 -2.15 5.00 -8.07
C THR A 39 -2.63 4.53 -9.45
N ARG A 40 -1.72 4.48 -10.43
CA ARG A 40 -2.03 3.93 -11.76
C ARG A 40 -2.38 2.45 -11.72
N ALA A 41 -1.74 1.68 -10.82
CA ALA A 41 -2.12 0.28 -10.60
C ALA A 41 -3.56 0.16 -10.08
N TYR A 42 -3.99 1.03 -9.17
CA TYR A 42 -5.38 1.04 -8.70
C TYR A 42 -6.37 1.52 -9.77
N MET A 43 -5.97 2.42 -10.68
CA MET A 43 -6.80 2.77 -11.85
C MET A 43 -6.99 1.55 -12.77
N THR A 44 -5.91 0.81 -13.03
CA THR A 44 -5.99 -0.45 -13.79
C THR A 44 -6.89 -1.48 -13.09
N LEU A 45 -6.79 -1.59 -11.76
CA LEU A 45 -7.67 -2.46 -10.97
C LEU A 45 -9.13 -2.05 -11.12
N ALA A 46 -9.44 -0.75 -11.03
CA ALA A 46 -10.79 -0.23 -11.15
C ALA A 46 -11.40 -0.56 -12.53
N ASP A 47 -10.66 -0.33 -13.61
CA ASP A 47 -11.11 -0.62 -14.97
C ASP A 47 -11.38 -2.13 -15.15
N ARG A 48 -10.48 -3.00 -14.69
CA ARG A 48 -10.64 -4.46 -14.78
C ARG A 48 -11.83 -4.96 -13.97
N LEU A 49 -12.05 -4.43 -12.77
CA LEU A 49 -13.20 -4.81 -11.94
C LEU A 49 -14.52 -4.41 -12.60
N MET A 50 -14.59 -3.23 -13.18
CA MET A 50 -15.77 -2.77 -13.92
C MET A 50 -16.04 -3.68 -15.13
N GLU A 51 -15.01 -4.00 -15.91
CA GLU A 51 -15.11 -4.87 -17.08
C GLU A 51 -15.52 -6.30 -16.69
N LYS A 52 -14.74 -6.96 -15.79
CA LYS A 52 -14.95 -8.35 -15.39
C LYS A 52 -16.27 -8.57 -14.63
N SER A 53 -16.79 -7.55 -13.95
CA SER A 53 -18.10 -7.62 -13.27
C SER A 53 -19.30 -7.35 -14.20
N GLY A 54 -19.05 -7.00 -15.48
CA GLY A 54 -20.10 -6.55 -16.39
C GLY A 54 -20.78 -5.25 -15.93
N GLY A 55 -20.05 -4.37 -15.26
CA GLY A 55 -20.53 -3.11 -14.70
C GLY A 55 -21.36 -3.25 -13.40
N ARG A 56 -21.38 -4.43 -12.77
CA ARG A 56 -22.03 -4.64 -11.47
C ARG A 56 -21.25 -4.01 -10.31
N LEU A 57 -19.92 -3.92 -10.43
CA LEU A 57 -19.05 -3.27 -9.45
C LEU A 57 -18.44 -2.01 -10.09
N GLU A 58 -18.97 -0.84 -9.72
CA GLU A 58 -18.44 0.46 -10.14
C GLU A 58 -17.32 0.87 -9.18
N VAL A 59 -16.08 0.96 -9.71
CA VAL A 59 -14.90 1.31 -8.92
C VAL A 59 -14.33 2.64 -9.39
N LYS A 60 -14.02 3.54 -8.45
CA LYS A 60 -13.39 4.84 -8.74
C LYS A 60 -12.21 5.09 -7.82
N VAL A 61 -11.12 5.61 -8.37
CA VAL A 61 -9.91 5.98 -7.62
C VAL A 61 -9.90 7.47 -7.32
N PHE A 62 -9.56 7.81 -6.09
CA PHE A 62 -9.49 9.17 -5.55
C PHE A 62 -8.07 9.45 -5.04
N PRO A 63 -7.19 10.03 -5.87
CA PRO A 63 -5.80 10.32 -5.52
C PRO A 63 -5.65 11.56 -4.64
N ALA A 64 -4.41 11.83 -4.22
CA ALA A 64 -3.99 13.05 -3.53
C ALA A 64 -4.83 13.41 -2.29
N GLY A 65 -5.28 12.41 -1.54
CA GLY A 65 -6.03 12.61 -0.30
C GLY A 65 -7.46 13.14 -0.49
N GLN A 66 -8.07 13.00 -1.67
CA GLN A 66 -9.43 13.52 -1.93
C GLN A 66 -10.52 12.92 -1.02
N LEU A 67 -10.29 11.74 -0.44
CA LEU A 67 -11.22 11.11 0.52
C LEU A 67 -10.77 11.30 1.99
N GLY A 68 -9.70 12.03 2.24
CA GLY A 68 -9.04 12.18 3.54
C GLY A 68 -7.66 11.52 3.57
N GLY A 69 -7.04 11.47 4.76
CA GLY A 69 -5.83 10.71 5.01
C GLY A 69 -6.07 9.19 4.98
N ASP A 70 -4.98 8.41 4.89
CA ASP A 70 -5.10 6.95 4.82
C ASP A 70 -5.80 6.38 6.06
N GLU A 71 -5.54 6.93 7.23
CA GLU A 71 -6.19 6.57 8.50
C GLU A 71 -7.69 6.94 8.50
N ASP A 72 -8.05 8.13 7.99
CA ASP A 72 -9.45 8.58 7.91
C ASP A 72 -10.28 7.67 6.98
N ILE A 73 -9.70 7.24 5.86
CA ILE A 73 -10.38 6.34 4.92
C ILE A 73 -10.54 4.94 5.54
N LEU A 74 -9.54 4.46 6.27
CA LEU A 74 -9.63 3.17 6.97
C LEU A 74 -10.74 3.20 8.04
N GLU A 75 -10.87 4.27 8.81
CA GLU A 75 -11.96 4.45 9.76
C GLU A 75 -13.33 4.45 9.06
N GLN A 76 -13.47 5.14 7.94
CA GLN A 76 -14.71 5.10 7.14
C GLN A 76 -15.03 3.67 6.67
N ALA A 77 -14.00 2.92 6.23
CA ALA A 77 -14.15 1.53 5.80
C ALA A 77 -14.65 0.64 6.94
N ILE A 78 -14.03 0.73 8.12
CA ILE A 78 -14.45 -0.02 9.32
C ILE A 78 -15.92 0.26 9.67
N GLN A 79 -16.38 1.49 9.49
CA GLN A 79 -17.77 1.88 9.73
C GLN A 79 -18.74 1.41 8.62
N GLY A 80 -18.26 0.67 7.62
CA GLY A 80 -19.07 0.06 6.55
C GLY A 80 -19.26 0.94 5.31
N ALA A 81 -18.53 2.06 5.19
CA ALA A 81 -18.55 2.84 3.97
C ALA A 81 -17.97 2.03 2.79
N PRO A 82 -18.48 2.23 1.54
CA PRO A 82 -17.97 1.57 0.34
C PRO A 82 -16.65 2.19 -0.12
N VAL A 83 -15.64 2.14 0.74
CA VAL A 83 -14.32 2.68 0.47
C VAL A 83 -13.25 1.62 0.68
N ALA A 84 -12.17 1.73 -0.08
CA ALA A 84 -10.93 1.02 0.15
C ALA A 84 -9.77 2.02 0.25
N VAL A 85 -8.76 1.65 1.00
CA VAL A 85 -7.58 2.46 1.23
C VAL A 85 -6.33 1.71 0.80
N ASN A 86 -5.43 2.44 0.13
CA ASN A 86 -4.06 2.04 -0.07
C ASN A 86 -3.27 2.31 1.22
N THR A 87 -2.70 1.28 1.83
CA THR A 87 -2.00 1.40 3.10
C THR A 87 -0.85 0.40 3.22
N ASP A 88 -0.23 0.30 4.39
CA ASP A 88 0.95 -0.54 4.63
C ASP A 88 0.87 -1.30 5.97
N ALA A 89 1.81 -2.22 6.17
CA ALA A 89 1.92 -3.05 7.36
C ALA A 89 2.20 -2.24 8.64
N GLY A 90 2.85 -1.10 8.51
CA GLY A 90 3.10 -0.21 9.64
C GLY A 90 1.80 0.35 10.21
N ARG A 91 0.87 0.79 9.34
CA ARG A 91 -0.44 1.28 9.78
C ARG A 91 -1.35 0.17 10.28
N THR A 92 -1.35 -1.00 9.64
CA THR A 92 -2.14 -2.14 10.14
C THR A 92 -1.67 -2.63 11.51
N SER A 93 -0.43 -2.34 11.90
CA SER A 93 0.10 -2.71 13.22
C SER A 93 -0.61 -2.01 14.40
N ALA A 94 -1.36 -0.94 14.15
CA ALA A 94 -2.22 -0.32 15.15
C ALA A 94 -3.39 -1.23 15.56
N TYR A 95 -3.75 -2.19 14.72
CA TYR A 95 -4.84 -3.14 14.95
C TYR A 95 -4.31 -4.55 15.29
N VAL A 96 -3.35 -5.04 14.52
CA VAL A 96 -2.66 -6.32 14.74
C VAL A 96 -1.16 -6.02 14.75
N LYS A 97 -0.59 -5.87 15.93
CA LYS A 97 0.79 -5.41 16.15
C LYS A 97 1.82 -6.13 15.29
N GLU A 98 1.66 -7.43 15.15
CA GLU A 98 2.61 -8.31 14.47
C GLU A 98 2.76 -7.99 12.98
N THR A 99 1.74 -7.43 12.32
CA THR A 99 1.84 -7.04 10.91
C THR A 99 2.96 -6.03 10.68
N GLY A 100 3.22 -5.19 11.68
CA GLY A 100 4.25 -4.15 11.62
C GLY A 100 5.65 -4.67 11.33
N ILE A 101 5.92 -5.96 11.54
CA ILE A 101 7.24 -6.55 11.28
C ILE A 101 7.66 -6.39 9.81
N LEU A 102 6.72 -6.39 8.86
CA LEU A 102 7.02 -6.14 7.45
C LEU A 102 7.54 -4.72 7.18
N MET A 103 7.27 -3.78 8.08
CA MET A 103 7.78 -2.41 8.03
C MET A 103 8.87 -2.14 9.07
N MET A 104 9.49 -3.18 9.65
CA MET A 104 10.74 -3.03 10.37
C MET A 104 11.90 -2.84 9.40
N ALA A 105 12.76 -1.89 9.70
CA ALA A 105 13.91 -1.64 8.85
C ALA A 105 14.80 -2.89 8.74
N TYR A 106 15.19 -3.21 7.48
CA TYR A 106 16.00 -4.37 7.13
C TYR A 106 15.42 -5.73 7.54
N PHE A 107 14.09 -5.83 7.65
CA PHE A 107 13.42 -7.11 7.85
C PHE A 107 13.50 -7.99 6.60
N ALA A 108 13.15 -7.43 5.44
CA ALA A 108 13.23 -8.10 4.15
C ALA A 108 14.24 -7.38 3.23
N ASP A 109 14.90 -8.13 2.37
CA ASP A 109 15.87 -7.59 1.42
C ASP A 109 15.26 -7.28 0.06
N ASN A 110 14.10 -7.86 -0.25
CA ASN A 110 13.43 -7.73 -1.55
C ASN A 110 11.93 -8.10 -1.49
N TYR A 111 11.27 -7.95 -2.66
CA TYR A 111 9.86 -8.29 -2.83
C TYR A 111 9.53 -9.75 -2.52
N ASP A 112 10.35 -10.68 -3.00
CA ASP A 112 10.07 -12.12 -2.85
C ASP A 112 10.02 -12.54 -1.38
N GLU A 113 10.87 -11.97 -0.55
CA GLU A 113 10.84 -12.24 0.89
C GLU A 113 9.58 -11.66 1.54
N CYS A 114 9.21 -10.42 1.20
CA CYS A 114 7.96 -9.82 1.67
C CYS A 114 6.76 -10.67 1.24
N LEU A 115 6.71 -11.07 -0.03
CA LEU A 115 5.63 -11.90 -0.57
C LEU A 115 5.54 -13.27 0.12
N LYS A 116 6.68 -13.93 0.37
CA LYS A 116 6.70 -15.21 1.12
C LYS A 116 6.11 -15.05 2.53
N VAL A 117 6.39 -13.94 3.22
CA VAL A 117 5.82 -13.67 4.55
C VAL A 117 4.29 -13.56 4.47
N THR A 118 3.75 -12.83 3.49
CA THR A 118 2.29 -12.69 3.34
C THR A 118 1.59 -14.00 2.98
N GLN A 119 2.33 -15.00 2.51
CA GLN A 119 1.82 -16.33 2.17
C GLN A 119 1.88 -17.33 3.34
N THR A 120 2.56 -16.99 4.45
CA THR A 120 2.64 -17.87 5.63
C THR A 120 1.28 -18.03 6.31
N GLU A 121 1.10 -19.16 7.01
CA GLU A 121 -0.10 -19.35 7.83
C GLU A 121 -0.15 -18.35 9.01
N THR A 122 1.01 -17.93 9.49
CA THR A 122 1.14 -16.88 10.51
C THR A 122 0.51 -15.57 10.01
N PHE A 123 0.86 -15.13 8.80
CA PHE A 123 0.32 -13.89 8.23
C PHE A 123 -1.18 -13.99 7.90
N LYS A 124 -1.61 -15.10 7.33
CA LYS A 124 -3.04 -15.36 7.06
C LYS A 124 -3.91 -15.26 8.33
N LYS A 125 -3.35 -15.70 9.47
CA LYS A 125 -4.04 -15.54 10.75
C LYS A 125 -4.15 -14.06 11.13
N TRP A 126 -3.16 -13.24 10.86
CA TRP A 126 -3.24 -11.80 11.11
C TRP A 126 -4.27 -11.12 10.21
N GLU A 127 -4.35 -11.52 8.93
CA GLU A 127 -5.42 -11.05 8.03
C GLU A 127 -6.80 -11.45 8.54
N GLN A 128 -6.94 -12.65 9.07
CA GLN A 128 -8.18 -13.09 9.70
C GLN A 128 -8.50 -12.28 10.95
N ASP A 129 -7.52 -12.00 11.79
CA ASP A 129 -7.68 -11.16 12.99
C ASP A 129 -8.07 -9.73 12.62
N LEU A 130 -7.47 -9.12 11.58
CA LEU A 130 -7.89 -7.84 11.03
C LEU A 130 -9.38 -7.84 10.65
N ALA A 131 -9.83 -8.87 9.93
CA ALA A 131 -11.23 -8.96 9.50
C ALA A 131 -12.19 -9.20 10.67
N THR A 132 -11.91 -10.20 11.52
CA THR A 132 -12.87 -10.67 12.53
C THR A 132 -12.91 -9.85 13.80
N LYS A 133 -11.78 -9.22 14.19
CA LYS A 133 -11.67 -8.44 15.43
C LYS A 133 -11.74 -6.94 15.19
N HIS A 134 -11.30 -6.48 14.00
CA HIS A 134 -11.15 -5.06 13.71
C HIS A 134 -11.99 -4.57 12.52
N GLY A 135 -12.73 -5.49 11.85
CA GLY A 135 -13.60 -5.11 10.73
C GLY A 135 -12.85 -4.67 9.46
N ILE A 136 -11.59 -5.10 9.31
CA ILE A 136 -10.70 -4.71 8.21
C ILE A 136 -10.48 -5.91 7.29
N ARG A 137 -11.01 -5.86 6.06
CA ARG A 137 -10.79 -6.88 5.03
C ARG A 137 -9.55 -6.54 4.20
N VAL A 138 -8.59 -7.45 4.17
CA VAL A 138 -7.46 -7.38 3.22
C VAL A 138 -7.94 -7.91 1.86
N LEU A 139 -7.95 -7.03 0.84
CA LEU A 139 -8.26 -7.42 -0.54
C LEU A 139 -7.01 -8.01 -1.22
N ALA A 140 -5.87 -7.38 -1.02
CA ALA A 140 -4.57 -7.88 -1.43
C ALA A 140 -3.48 -7.25 -0.59
N PHE A 141 -2.39 -7.99 -0.32
CA PHE A 141 -1.20 -7.51 0.38
C PHE A 141 0.04 -7.87 -0.45
N ASN A 142 0.06 -7.44 -1.70
CA ASN A 142 1.13 -7.75 -2.67
C ASN A 142 1.43 -6.61 -3.65
N PHE A 143 0.94 -5.42 -3.38
CA PHE A 143 1.28 -4.22 -4.14
C PHE A 143 2.64 -3.70 -3.71
N TYR A 144 3.71 -4.17 -4.37
CA TYR A 144 5.06 -3.75 -4.03
C TYR A 144 5.38 -2.39 -4.64
N ASP A 145 5.79 -1.43 -3.80
CA ASP A 145 6.12 -0.07 -4.21
C ASP A 145 7.63 0.26 -4.03
N GLY A 146 8.41 -0.71 -3.56
CA GLY A 146 9.85 -0.70 -3.64
C GLY A 146 10.60 -0.36 -2.36
N PRO A 147 11.94 -0.32 -2.48
CA PRO A 147 12.80 0.05 -1.37
C PRO A 147 12.69 1.55 -1.08
N ARG A 148 12.73 1.91 0.21
CA ARG A 148 12.68 3.29 0.66
C ARG A 148 14.07 3.79 1.00
N HIS A 149 14.35 5.04 0.63
CA HIS A 149 15.63 5.72 0.71
C HIS A 149 15.49 7.05 1.43
N PHE A 150 16.56 7.56 2.02
CA PHE A 150 16.55 8.90 2.56
C PHE A 150 16.65 9.94 1.44
N MET A 151 15.75 10.93 1.48
CA MET A 151 15.71 12.11 0.62
C MET A 151 15.98 13.33 1.51
N THR A 152 17.14 13.97 1.39
CA THR A 152 17.63 14.98 2.33
C THR A 152 18.35 16.13 1.64
N ASN A 153 18.63 17.22 2.39
CA ASN A 153 19.44 18.35 1.91
C ASN A 153 20.92 18.25 2.30
N LYS A 154 21.31 17.14 2.95
CA LYS A 154 22.71 16.77 3.24
C LYS A 154 22.91 15.30 2.91
N PRO A 155 24.08 14.91 2.43
CA PRO A 155 24.36 13.50 2.15
C PRO A 155 24.32 12.66 3.43
N ILE A 156 23.69 11.49 3.35
CA ILE A 156 23.64 10.50 4.44
C ILE A 156 24.48 9.29 4.02
N ASN A 157 25.65 9.13 4.58
CA ASN A 157 26.57 8.00 4.33
C ASN A 157 26.60 7.02 5.50
N THR A 158 26.29 7.49 6.71
CA THR A 158 26.31 6.72 7.96
C THR A 158 25.15 7.13 8.87
N PRO A 159 24.78 6.34 9.88
CA PRO A 159 23.82 6.74 10.91
C PRO A 159 24.18 8.05 11.62
N ALA A 160 25.48 8.36 11.75
CA ALA A 160 25.92 9.62 12.38
C ALA A 160 25.46 10.87 11.62
N ASP A 161 25.31 10.77 10.30
CA ASP A 161 24.84 11.89 9.45
C ASP A 161 23.35 12.19 9.65
N LEU A 162 22.59 11.24 10.20
CA LEU A 162 21.17 11.43 10.56
C LEU A 162 20.98 12.17 11.88
N LYS A 163 22.02 12.32 12.70
CA LYS A 163 21.89 12.95 14.01
C LYS A 163 21.43 14.40 13.89
N GLY A 164 20.30 14.69 14.55
CA GLY A 164 19.66 16.02 14.54
C GLY A 164 18.86 16.32 13.26
N GLN A 165 18.78 15.38 12.30
CA GLN A 165 17.91 15.51 11.12
C GLN A 165 16.47 15.14 11.50
N ARG A 166 15.52 16.02 11.20
CA ARG A 166 14.07 15.77 11.31
C ARG A 166 13.63 15.07 10.02
N ILE A 167 13.44 13.77 10.09
CA ILE A 167 13.11 12.95 8.95
C ILE A 167 11.65 12.54 9.03
N ARG A 168 10.88 12.95 8.02
CA ARG A 168 9.50 12.46 7.90
C ARG A 168 9.50 10.97 7.63
N THR A 169 8.69 10.25 8.37
CA THR A 169 8.40 8.84 8.14
C THR A 169 6.91 8.54 8.25
N ILE A 170 6.51 7.30 7.94
CA ILE A 170 5.15 6.82 8.11
C ILE A 170 4.76 6.88 9.59
N GLY A 171 3.53 7.30 9.88
CA GLY A 171 2.98 7.47 11.22
C GLY A 171 2.66 6.13 11.91
N SER A 172 3.64 5.22 12.00
CA SER A 172 3.53 3.97 12.73
C SER A 172 4.69 3.80 13.70
N GLU A 173 4.45 3.14 14.82
CA GLU A 173 5.46 2.93 15.86
C GLU A 173 6.71 2.24 15.28
N VAL A 174 6.52 1.24 14.41
CA VAL A 174 7.64 0.49 13.81
C VAL A 174 8.53 1.33 12.91
N CYS A 175 7.94 2.24 12.13
CA CYS A 175 8.71 3.16 11.29
C CYS A 175 9.41 4.22 12.13
N VAL A 176 8.71 4.82 13.10
CA VAL A 176 9.25 5.81 14.03
C VAL A 176 10.46 5.24 14.79
N GLU A 177 10.31 4.06 15.38
CA GLU A 177 11.39 3.42 16.13
C GLU A 177 12.57 3.02 15.25
N SER A 178 12.31 2.54 14.03
CA SER A 178 13.37 2.21 13.07
C SER A 178 14.18 3.44 12.67
N ILE A 179 13.52 4.55 12.33
CA ILE A 179 14.18 5.81 11.95
C ILE A 179 14.93 6.43 13.14
N ALA A 180 14.35 6.37 14.36
CA ALA A 180 15.02 6.82 15.58
C ALA A 180 16.27 5.99 15.89
N ALA A 181 16.21 4.67 15.73
CA ALA A 181 17.35 3.78 15.94
C ALA A 181 18.51 4.06 14.96
N MET A 182 18.19 4.49 13.73
CA MET A 182 19.21 4.92 12.76
C MET A 182 19.81 6.30 13.07
N GLY A 183 19.32 7.01 14.11
CA GLY A 183 19.92 8.26 14.61
C GLY A 183 19.17 9.54 14.24
N ALA A 184 18.13 9.50 13.42
CA ALA A 184 17.32 10.67 13.07
C ALA A 184 16.30 11.02 14.17
N THR A 185 15.71 12.20 14.04
CA THR A 185 14.48 12.58 14.77
C THR A 185 13.29 12.31 13.85
N PRO A 186 12.53 11.22 14.06
CA PRO A 186 11.39 10.90 13.21
C PRO A 186 10.24 11.89 13.41
N VAL A 187 9.59 12.27 12.32
CA VAL A 187 8.39 13.13 12.33
C VAL A 187 7.29 12.42 11.53
N SER A 188 6.21 12.06 12.22
CA SER A 188 5.03 11.53 11.55
C SER A 188 4.25 12.64 10.86
N MET A 189 3.98 12.47 9.57
CA MET A 189 3.29 13.48 8.76
C MET A 189 2.64 12.79 7.55
N SER A 190 1.47 13.22 7.12
CA SER A 190 0.84 12.69 5.91
C SER A 190 1.67 13.00 4.66
N TRP A 191 1.58 12.12 3.64
CA TRP A 191 2.45 12.24 2.46
C TRP A 191 2.25 13.56 1.70
N GLY A 192 1.03 14.04 1.58
CA GLY A 192 0.70 15.28 0.90
C GLY A 192 1.34 16.54 1.50
N GLU A 193 1.79 16.49 2.75
CA GLU A 193 2.40 17.62 3.46
C GLU A 193 3.93 17.65 3.37
N VAL A 194 4.55 16.54 2.90
CA VAL A 194 6.01 16.35 2.96
C VAL A 194 6.78 17.39 2.15
N TYR A 195 6.33 17.67 0.93
CA TYR A 195 6.97 18.68 0.07
C TYR A 195 7.04 20.03 0.79
N ASN A 196 5.90 20.51 1.29
CA ASN A 196 5.82 21.79 2.01
C ASN A 196 6.60 21.75 3.33
N GLY A 197 6.61 20.62 4.03
CA GLY A 197 7.38 20.42 5.25
C GLY A 197 8.90 20.58 5.04
N ILE A 198 9.45 20.04 3.96
CA ILE A 198 10.85 20.18 3.59
C ILE A 198 11.12 21.61 3.07
N GLN A 199 10.25 22.14 2.20
CA GLN A 199 10.39 23.49 1.64
C GLN A 199 10.42 24.56 2.72
N SER A 200 9.55 24.48 3.73
CA SER A 200 9.50 25.41 4.87
C SER A 200 10.58 25.17 5.92
N LYS A 201 11.41 24.14 5.74
CA LYS A 201 12.43 23.69 6.71
C LYS A 201 11.83 23.22 8.06
N ALA A 202 10.57 22.83 8.10
CA ALA A 202 10.01 22.09 9.23
C ALA A 202 10.58 20.67 9.30
N LEU A 203 10.95 20.11 8.16
CA LEU A 203 11.66 18.85 7.99
C LEU A 203 13.03 19.10 7.34
N ASP A 204 13.99 18.26 7.65
CA ASP A 204 15.30 18.23 7.00
C ASP A 204 15.33 17.22 5.83
N GLY A 205 14.33 16.34 5.76
CA GLY A 205 14.13 15.37 4.71
C GLY A 205 13.00 14.40 5.00
N CYS A 206 12.92 13.37 4.17
CA CYS A 206 11.98 12.26 4.35
C CYS A 206 12.66 10.93 3.96
N GLU A 207 11.98 9.83 4.20
CA GLU A 207 12.29 8.55 3.60
C GLU A 207 11.12 8.10 2.72
N ALA A 208 11.42 7.65 1.50
CA ALA A 208 10.42 7.17 0.55
C ALA A 208 11.07 6.43 -0.63
N GLN A 209 10.23 5.81 -1.44
CA GLN A 209 10.60 5.13 -2.68
C GLN A 209 10.58 6.08 -3.88
N ASN A 210 11.32 5.73 -4.95
CA ASN A 210 11.48 6.57 -6.15
C ASN A 210 10.16 6.85 -6.85
N THR A 211 9.29 5.84 -6.93
CA THR A 211 7.96 5.86 -7.56
C THR A 211 6.98 6.84 -6.91
N SER A 212 7.27 7.30 -5.69
CA SER A 212 6.50 8.34 -4.99
C SER A 212 7.25 9.69 -4.96
N THR A 213 8.58 9.68 -4.78
CA THR A 213 9.37 10.91 -4.66
C THR A 213 9.42 11.70 -5.96
N TYR A 214 9.50 11.03 -7.11
CA TYR A 214 9.50 11.67 -8.42
C TYR A 214 8.17 12.39 -8.71
N PRO A 215 7.00 11.72 -8.73
CA PRO A 215 5.74 12.39 -9.06
C PRO A 215 5.31 13.43 -8.02
N SER A 216 5.78 13.32 -6.77
CA SER A 216 5.57 14.34 -5.72
C SER A 216 6.62 15.43 -5.70
N LYS A 217 7.57 15.43 -6.65
CA LYS A 217 8.62 16.44 -6.85
C LYS A 217 9.50 16.67 -5.62
N ILE A 218 9.69 15.67 -4.77
CA ILE A 218 10.51 15.80 -3.55
C ILE A 218 11.94 16.20 -3.88
N TYR A 219 12.47 15.80 -5.06
CA TYR A 219 13.80 16.19 -5.55
C TYR A 219 13.99 17.71 -5.76
N GLU A 220 12.91 18.48 -5.86
CA GLU A 220 13.03 19.95 -5.94
C GLU A 220 13.44 20.57 -4.59
N VAL A 221 13.04 19.95 -3.48
CA VAL A 221 13.24 20.44 -2.09
C VAL A 221 14.23 19.62 -1.29
N ALA A 222 14.61 18.42 -1.74
CA ALA A 222 15.66 17.56 -1.18
C ALA A 222 16.65 17.19 -2.28
N LYS A 223 17.96 17.47 -2.07
CA LYS A 223 18.97 17.43 -3.12
C LYS A 223 19.78 16.13 -3.17
N TYR A 224 19.67 15.30 -2.15
CA TYR A 224 20.39 14.05 -2.04
C TYR A 224 19.41 12.89 -1.81
N GLN A 225 19.64 11.79 -2.53
CA GLN A 225 19.07 10.51 -2.24
C GLN A 225 20.16 9.57 -1.73
N SER A 226 20.04 9.09 -0.50
CA SER A 226 20.94 8.06 0.02
C SER A 226 20.24 6.70 -0.03
N LYS A 227 20.72 5.81 -0.91
CA LYS A 227 20.09 4.52 -1.24
C LYS A 227 20.31 3.48 -0.14
N THR A 228 19.70 3.72 1.00
CA THR A 228 19.79 2.82 2.16
C THR A 228 18.88 1.60 2.06
N GLY A 229 17.78 1.66 1.32
CA GLY A 229 16.85 0.55 1.13
C GLY A 229 16.32 -0.04 2.44
N HIS A 230 16.22 0.78 3.46
CA HIS A 230 15.97 0.34 4.83
C HIS A 230 14.57 -0.22 5.07
N PHE A 231 13.57 0.14 4.28
CA PHE A 231 12.26 -0.50 4.24
C PHE A 231 11.97 -1.06 2.84
N GLN A 232 11.32 -2.22 2.80
CA GLN A 232 10.71 -2.75 1.57
C GLN A 232 9.20 -2.47 1.64
N LEU A 233 8.74 -1.48 0.89
CA LEU A 233 7.33 -1.08 0.98
C LEU A 233 6.44 -2.04 0.20
N MET A 234 5.76 -2.91 0.94
CA MET A 234 4.66 -3.71 0.43
C MET A 234 3.35 -3.07 0.89
N GLN A 235 2.57 -2.62 -0.06
CA GLN A 235 1.29 -1.99 0.22
C GLN A 235 0.15 -3.01 0.18
N ALA A 236 -0.86 -2.75 0.99
CA ALA A 236 -2.13 -3.45 1.02
C ALA A 236 -3.23 -2.58 0.45
N LEU A 237 -4.21 -3.21 -0.18
CA LEU A 237 -5.51 -2.62 -0.44
C LEU A 237 -6.49 -3.19 0.57
N LEU A 238 -7.05 -2.33 1.43
CA LEU A 238 -7.95 -2.70 2.52
C LEU A 238 -9.33 -2.09 2.32
N CYS A 239 -10.38 -2.80 2.71
CA CYS A 239 -11.74 -2.26 2.82
C CYS A 239 -12.40 -2.70 4.13
N GLY A 240 -13.61 -2.21 4.39
CA GLY A 240 -14.39 -2.63 5.54
C GLY A 240 -14.97 -4.03 5.36
N GLU A 241 -14.87 -4.86 6.40
CA GLU A 241 -15.44 -6.22 6.40
C GLU A 241 -16.96 -6.19 6.19
N VAL A 242 -17.65 -5.25 6.82
CA VAL A 242 -19.11 -5.10 6.70
C VAL A 242 -19.53 -4.85 5.25
N TRP A 243 -18.86 -3.92 4.56
CA TRP A 243 -19.14 -3.66 3.16
C TRP A 243 -18.78 -4.87 2.29
N PHE A 244 -17.61 -5.48 2.51
CA PHE A 244 -17.18 -6.65 1.74
C PHE A 244 -18.17 -7.80 1.82
N GLN A 245 -18.71 -8.09 3.01
CA GLN A 245 -19.71 -9.14 3.22
C GLN A 245 -21.09 -8.80 2.63
N SER A 246 -21.36 -7.53 2.33
CA SER A 246 -22.60 -7.12 1.64
C SER A 246 -22.58 -7.46 0.15
N LEU A 247 -21.42 -7.75 -0.42
CA LEU A 247 -21.29 -8.13 -1.82
C LEU A 247 -21.75 -9.59 -2.04
N PRO A 248 -22.35 -9.92 -3.19
CA PRO A 248 -22.53 -11.30 -3.62
C PRO A 248 -21.19 -12.05 -3.67
N GLN A 249 -21.21 -13.33 -3.40
CA GLN A 249 -19.99 -14.16 -3.30
C GLN A 249 -19.12 -14.12 -4.56
N ASP A 250 -19.74 -14.06 -5.74
CA ASP A 250 -19.03 -13.96 -7.02
C ASP A 250 -18.28 -12.62 -7.15
N LEU A 251 -18.84 -11.53 -6.67
CA LEU A 251 -18.15 -10.22 -6.64
C LEU A 251 -17.08 -10.15 -5.56
N GLN A 252 -17.28 -10.79 -4.41
CA GLN A 252 -16.23 -10.92 -3.39
C GLN A 252 -15.00 -11.62 -3.97
N GLN A 253 -15.20 -12.77 -4.61
CA GLN A 253 -14.12 -13.55 -5.21
C GLN A 253 -13.45 -12.78 -6.35
N LEU A 254 -14.24 -12.16 -7.25
CA LEU A 254 -13.74 -11.34 -8.34
C LEU A 254 -12.85 -10.21 -7.83
N LEU A 255 -13.27 -9.52 -6.77
CA LEU A 255 -12.52 -8.41 -6.17
C LEU A 255 -11.17 -8.89 -5.62
N LEU A 256 -11.15 -9.99 -4.85
CA LEU A 256 -9.93 -10.56 -4.29
C LEU A 256 -8.95 -11.02 -5.38
N ASP A 257 -9.45 -11.76 -6.37
CA ASP A 257 -8.60 -12.33 -7.42
C ASP A 257 -8.01 -11.23 -8.32
N THR A 258 -8.85 -10.25 -8.71
CA THR A 258 -8.38 -9.15 -9.56
C THR A 258 -7.40 -8.23 -8.81
N ALA A 259 -7.62 -7.97 -7.51
CA ALA A 259 -6.68 -7.18 -6.71
C ALA A 259 -5.30 -7.86 -6.61
N ARG A 260 -5.27 -9.17 -6.37
CA ARG A 260 -4.03 -9.96 -6.30
C ARG A 260 -3.31 -10.03 -7.65
N GLU A 261 -4.05 -10.22 -8.74
CA GLU A 261 -3.54 -10.22 -10.11
C GLU A 261 -2.84 -8.90 -10.43
N VAL A 262 -3.52 -7.76 -10.22
CA VAL A 262 -2.96 -6.43 -10.49
C VAL A 262 -1.77 -6.13 -9.56
N GLY A 263 -1.83 -6.53 -8.30
CA GLY A 263 -0.71 -6.38 -7.36
C GLY A 263 0.56 -7.11 -7.83
N ALA A 264 0.42 -8.34 -8.33
CA ALA A 264 1.54 -9.11 -8.87
C ALA A 264 2.14 -8.48 -10.15
N GLU A 265 1.29 -8.00 -11.06
CA GLU A 265 1.74 -7.30 -12.27
C GLU A 265 2.45 -5.98 -11.92
N THR A 266 1.94 -5.25 -10.93
CA THR A 266 2.56 -4.02 -10.41
C THR A 266 3.97 -4.30 -9.89
N ALA A 267 4.13 -5.35 -9.08
CA ALA A 267 5.44 -5.74 -8.56
C ALA A 267 6.44 -6.11 -9.66
N ALA A 268 5.99 -6.78 -10.72
CA ALA A 268 6.84 -7.14 -11.87
C ALA A 268 7.32 -5.92 -12.66
N GLN A 269 6.57 -4.81 -12.67
CA GLN A 269 6.91 -3.58 -13.39
C GLN A 269 7.71 -2.58 -12.56
N LEU A 270 7.80 -2.79 -11.25
CA LEU A 270 8.33 -1.80 -10.31
C LEU A 270 9.79 -1.43 -10.58
N VAL A 271 10.64 -2.42 -10.87
CA VAL A 271 12.09 -2.16 -11.05
C VAL A 271 12.30 -1.13 -12.15
N ALA A 272 11.69 -1.34 -13.32
CA ALA A 272 11.78 -0.40 -14.43
C ALA A 272 11.22 0.99 -14.09
N ALA A 273 10.06 1.03 -13.41
CA ALA A 273 9.44 2.31 -13.00
C ALA A 273 10.28 3.07 -11.96
N SER A 274 10.94 2.34 -11.05
CA SER A 274 11.84 2.93 -10.04
C SER A 274 13.11 3.50 -10.68
N GLU A 275 13.70 2.77 -11.62
CA GLU A 275 14.89 3.22 -12.36
C GLU A 275 14.59 4.44 -13.23
N GLU A 276 13.46 4.45 -13.93
CA GLU A 276 13.00 5.59 -14.71
C GLU A 276 12.80 6.84 -13.82
N SER A 277 12.16 6.67 -12.67
CA SER A 277 11.95 7.75 -11.70
C SER A 277 13.27 8.29 -11.15
N GLU A 278 14.24 7.41 -10.79
CA GLU A 278 15.56 7.81 -10.32
C GLU A 278 16.31 8.60 -11.40
N LYS A 279 16.34 8.07 -12.62
CA LYS A 279 16.98 8.74 -13.76
C LYS A 279 16.42 10.14 -13.98
N ALA A 280 15.10 10.30 -13.99
CA ALA A 280 14.45 11.60 -14.18
C ALA A 280 14.79 12.57 -13.04
N MET A 281 14.86 12.12 -11.79
CA MET A 281 15.29 12.95 -10.66
C MET A 281 16.76 13.34 -10.77
N VAL A 282 17.64 12.47 -11.21
CA VAL A 282 19.08 12.79 -11.46
C VAL A 282 19.24 13.80 -12.56
N GLU A 283 18.52 13.65 -13.68
CA GLU A 283 18.50 14.64 -14.77
C GLU A 283 18.00 16.02 -14.30
N ALA A 284 17.12 16.04 -13.28
CA ALA A 284 16.64 17.26 -12.63
C ALA A 284 17.60 17.80 -11.53
N GLY A 285 18.76 17.17 -11.32
CA GLY A 285 19.82 17.66 -10.43
C GLY A 285 19.88 16.98 -9.06
N LEU A 286 19.17 15.86 -8.85
CA LEU A 286 19.33 15.05 -7.64
C LEU A 286 20.71 14.36 -7.62
N THR A 287 21.36 14.36 -6.47
CA THR A 287 22.59 13.59 -6.25
C THR A 287 22.26 12.28 -5.55
N VAL A 288 22.58 11.14 -6.19
CA VAL A 288 22.39 9.80 -5.63
C VAL A 288 23.67 9.35 -4.92
N ILE A 289 23.52 8.77 -3.73
CA ILE A 289 24.57 8.22 -2.88
C ILE A 289 24.24 6.77 -2.59
N GLU A 290 25.22 5.91 -2.69
CA GLU A 290 25.12 4.48 -2.34
C GLU A 290 25.97 4.21 -1.09
N PRO A 291 25.43 4.38 0.13
CA PRO A 291 26.17 4.19 1.36
C PRO A 291 26.36 2.69 1.65
N ASP A 292 27.40 2.36 2.44
CA ASP A 292 27.44 1.05 3.11
C ASP A 292 26.27 0.95 4.09
N THR A 293 25.39 -0.01 3.87
CA THR A 293 24.20 -0.21 4.70
C THR A 293 24.46 -0.97 6.00
N THR A 294 25.65 -1.57 6.15
CA THR A 294 26.01 -2.37 7.32
C THR A 294 25.86 -1.60 8.64
N PRO A 295 26.36 -0.34 8.76
CA PRO A 295 26.18 0.43 10.00
C PRO A 295 24.69 0.74 10.31
N PHE A 296 23.84 0.93 9.29
CA PHE A 296 22.41 1.16 9.48
C PHE A 296 21.69 -0.10 9.96
N LYS A 297 22.04 -1.28 9.40
CA LYS A 297 21.54 -2.58 9.83
C LYS A 297 21.87 -2.85 11.31
N GLU A 298 23.11 -2.55 11.73
CA GLU A 298 23.50 -2.67 13.13
C GLU A 298 22.73 -1.71 14.05
N ALA A 299 22.56 -0.46 13.62
CA ALA A 299 21.85 0.57 14.41
C ALA A 299 20.40 0.21 14.70
N VAL A 300 19.74 -0.53 13.80
CA VAL A 300 18.32 -0.89 13.93
C VAL A 300 18.07 -2.09 14.85
N LYS A 301 19.07 -2.94 15.12
CA LYS A 301 18.89 -4.16 15.92
C LYS A 301 18.17 -3.92 17.25
N PRO A 302 18.51 -2.89 18.06
CA PRO A 302 17.81 -2.62 19.32
C PRO A 302 16.31 -2.30 19.17
N ALA A 303 15.87 -1.78 18.00
CA ALA A 303 14.45 -1.50 17.76
C ALA A 303 13.60 -2.77 17.71
N TYR A 304 14.15 -3.88 17.19
CA TYR A 304 13.47 -5.18 17.21
C TYR A 304 13.20 -5.67 18.62
N ASP A 305 14.19 -5.54 19.53
CA ASP A 305 14.04 -5.94 20.93
C ASP A 305 13.04 -5.02 21.64
N LYS A 306 13.15 -3.72 21.44
CA LYS A 306 12.25 -2.72 22.02
C LYS A 306 10.79 -2.95 21.66
N LEU A 307 10.53 -3.32 20.42
CA LEU A 307 9.19 -3.60 19.89
C LEU A 307 8.73 -5.05 20.16
N GLY A 308 9.61 -5.91 20.68
CA GLY A 308 9.32 -7.32 20.94
C GLY A 308 9.24 -8.19 19.67
N PHE A 309 9.92 -7.79 18.61
CA PHE A 309 9.88 -8.49 17.31
C PHE A 309 11.03 -9.46 17.08
N THR A 310 12.01 -9.56 17.96
CA THR A 310 13.18 -10.44 17.77
C THR A 310 12.75 -11.90 17.58
N ALA A 311 11.91 -12.45 18.46
CA ALA A 311 11.44 -13.83 18.34
C ALA A 311 10.53 -14.04 17.10
N LEU A 312 9.66 -13.06 16.80
CA LEU A 312 8.77 -13.10 15.64
C LEU A 312 9.58 -13.09 14.33
N ARG A 313 10.63 -12.26 14.26
CA ARG A 313 11.54 -12.23 13.10
C ARG A 313 12.19 -13.60 12.86
N GLU A 314 12.68 -14.25 13.92
CA GLU A 314 13.31 -15.57 13.81
C GLU A 314 12.31 -16.65 13.36
N GLN A 315 11.08 -16.59 13.87
CA GLN A 315 10.00 -17.47 13.45
C GLN A 315 9.70 -17.31 11.96
N LEU A 316 9.47 -16.08 11.50
CA LEU A 316 9.12 -15.81 10.09
C LEU A 316 10.26 -16.15 9.15
N TYR A 317 11.51 -15.84 9.52
CA TYR A 317 12.70 -16.25 8.73
C TYR A 317 12.75 -17.76 8.53
N LYS A 318 12.45 -18.54 9.58
CA LYS A 318 12.36 -19.99 9.47
C LYS A 318 11.21 -20.42 8.55
N GLU A 319 10.03 -19.78 8.67
CA GLU A 319 8.86 -20.10 7.83
C GLU A 319 9.13 -19.84 6.35
N ILE A 320 9.83 -18.76 5.99
CA ILE A 320 10.14 -18.42 4.60
C ILE A 320 11.46 -19.00 4.09
N GLY A 321 12.20 -19.75 4.93
CA GLY A 321 13.49 -20.35 4.57
C GLY A 321 14.64 -19.34 4.42
N LYS A 322 14.55 -18.17 5.07
CA LYS A 322 15.63 -17.17 5.10
C LYS A 322 16.67 -17.57 6.16
N THR A 323 17.93 -17.70 5.74
CA THR A 323 19.08 -17.83 6.66
C THR A 323 19.46 -16.46 7.20
N LYS A 324 19.91 -16.43 8.48
CA LYS A 324 20.31 -15.17 9.18
C LYS A 324 21.47 -14.48 8.50
#